data_f7aa529ae581931425e72215f71e2b43
#
_entry.id   f7aa529ae581931425e72215f71e2b43
#
_cell.length_a   1.000
_cell.length_b   1.000
_cell.length_c   1.000
_cell.angle_alpha   90.00
_cell.angle_beta   90.00
_cell.angle_gamma   90.00
#
_symmetry.space_group_name_H-M   'P 1'
#
loop_
_entity.id
_entity.type
_entity.pdbx_description
1 polymer ?
#
loop_
_entity_poly.entity_id
_entity_poly.type
_entity_poly.pdbx_seq_one_letter_code
_entity_poly.pdbx_strand_id
1 'polypeptide(L)'
;MAWHPRFLLITTLLLLAVGSSACSKRGLQATEVPPPATDDTTLGPADVFSVRVYGEEALTGSHQVAPDGTINFPLLGAVQVNGLEPTAVAEKIQTELRERDLMRNPHVSVYVEAYASKRVSVVGAVSNPGAFPLEPGMTVVQAISMAGGFSSLADRDATVVTRRIDGELIRYRVPVLRVTKGQAEDIEVAAGDIIFVPERLF
;
A
#
# COMPACT_ATOMS: atom_id res chain seq x y z
N MET A 1 -49.21 30.38 66.37
CA MET A 1 -50.35 29.63 65.81
C MET A 1 -49.90 28.85 64.61
N ALA A 2 -49.97 27.56 64.75
CA ALA A 2 -50.17 26.48 63.73
C ALA A 2 -49.23 26.49 62.53
N TRP A 3 -48.30 25.60 62.41
CA TRP A 3 -48.33 24.18 62.17
C TRP A 3 -48.38 23.82 60.70
N HIS A 4 -47.50 23.09 60.06
CA HIS A 4 -47.28 21.67 60.02
C HIS A 4 -45.98 21.29 59.28
N PRO A 5 -45.29 20.21 59.60
CA PRO A 5 -44.15 19.67 58.84
C PRO A 5 -44.71 18.66 57.83
N ARG A 6 -44.23 18.73 56.60
CA ARG A 6 -44.42 17.64 55.65
C ARG A 6 -43.10 16.98 55.37
N PHE A 7 -42.95 15.79 55.95
CA PHE A 7 -41.99 14.80 55.57
C PHE A 7 -42.14 14.45 54.10
N LEU A 8 -41.11 14.63 53.33
CA LEU A 8 -41.03 14.06 51.98
C LEU A 8 -39.88 13.07 51.97
N LEU A 9 -40.27 11.80 52.00
CA LEU A 9 -39.39 10.64 51.77
C LEU A 9 -38.79 10.75 50.35
N ILE A 10 -37.50 11.03 50.25
CA ILE A 10 -36.76 10.89 49.02
C ILE A 10 -36.22 9.47 48.98
N THR A 11 -36.90 8.60 48.27
CA THR A 11 -36.42 7.27 47.88
C THR A 11 -35.31 7.42 46.86
N THR A 12 -34.08 7.22 47.32
CA THR A 12 -32.91 7.10 46.46
C THR A 12 -33.00 5.81 45.64
N LEU A 13 -33.40 5.91 44.39
CA LEU A 13 -33.33 4.82 43.42
C LEU A 13 -31.89 4.75 42.88
N LEU A 14 -31.13 3.83 43.44
CA LEU A 14 -29.77 3.51 42.99
C LEU A 14 -29.86 2.72 41.68
N LEU A 15 -29.72 3.41 40.53
CA LEU A 15 -29.62 2.76 39.22
C LEU A 15 -28.23 2.16 39.08
N LEU A 16 -28.13 0.85 39.22
CA LEU A 16 -26.93 0.08 38.84
C LEU A 16 -26.81 0.11 37.32
N ALA A 17 -25.96 0.97 36.80
CA ALA A 17 -25.53 0.93 35.39
C ALA A 17 -24.59 -0.26 35.21
N VAL A 18 -25.14 -1.41 34.78
CA VAL A 18 -24.35 -2.55 34.30
C VAL A 18 -23.70 -2.11 32.98
N GLY A 19 -22.42 -1.74 33.06
CA GLY A 19 -21.59 -1.48 31.89
C GLY A 19 -21.40 -2.75 31.07
N SER A 20 -22.20 -2.92 30.04
CA SER A 20 -21.98 -3.94 29.01
C SER A 20 -20.71 -3.57 28.24
N SER A 21 -19.57 -4.15 28.62
CA SER A 21 -18.36 -4.15 27.82
C SER A 21 -18.65 -4.93 26.54
N ALA A 22 -19.08 -4.23 25.51
CA ALA A 22 -19.19 -4.77 24.16
C ALA A 22 -17.75 -5.03 23.68
N CYS A 23 -17.28 -6.28 23.84
CA CYS A 23 -16.18 -6.80 23.05
C CYS A 23 -16.58 -6.70 21.58
N SER A 24 -16.16 -5.63 20.92
CA SER A 24 -16.24 -5.51 19.47
C SER A 24 -15.37 -6.61 18.88
N LYS A 25 -15.97 -7.76 18.58
CA LYS A 25 -15.40 -8.72 17.65
C LYS A 25 -15.34 -7.97 16.32
N ARG A 26 -14.14 -7.44 15.96
CA ARG A 26 -13.86 -7.01 14.59
C ARG A 26 -14.00 -8.25 13.69
N GLY A 27 -15.24 -8.56 13.32
CA GLY A 27 -15.54 -9.52 12.28
C GLY A 27 -14.92 -9.02 10.97
N LEU A 28 -14.47 -9.95 10.14
CA LEU A 28 -14.16 -9.70 8.75
C LEU A 28 -15.30 -8.88 8.14
N GLN A 29 -15.04 -7.59 7.88
CA GLN A 29 -16.01 -6.77 7.17
C GLN A 29 -16.12 -7.34 5.78
N ALA A 30 -17.29 -7.91 5.49
CA ALA A 30 -17.62 -8.40 4.18
C ALA A 30 -17.72 -7.20 3.24
N THR A 31 -16.90 -7.22 2.18
CA THR A 31 -17.18 -6.57 0.90
C THR A 31 -17.34 -5.04 0.95
N GLU A 32 -16.43 -4.33 1.57
CA GLU A 32 -16.14 -2.99 1.09
C GLU A 32 -15.06 -3.15 0.01
N VAL A 33 -15.41 -2.77 -1.22
CA VAL A 33 -14.44 -2.76 -2.32
C VAL A 33 -13.32 -1.80 -1.89
N PRO A 34 -12.04 -2.23 -1.85
CA PRO A 34 -10.98 -1.29 -1.50
C PRO A 34 -11.02 -0.10 -2.43
N PRO A 35 -10.65 1.10 -1.96
CA PRO A 35 -10.45 2.22 -2.87
C PRO A 35 -9.49 1.77 -3.98
N PRO A 36 -9.72 2.23 -5.23
CA PRO A 36 -8.84 1.88 -6.34
C PRO A 36 -7.40 2.14 -5.92
N ALA A 37 -6.51 1.21 -6.28
CA ALA A 37 -5.11 1.40 -6.05
C ALA A 37 -4.72 2.69 -6.79
N THR A 38 -4.28 3.72 -6.08
CA THR A 38 -3.63 4.85 -6.73
C THR A 38 -2.36 4.33 -7.37
N ASP A 39 -2.15 4.61 -8.65
CA ASP A 39 -0.89 4.33 -9.33
C ASP A 39 0.20 5.10 -8.57
N ASP A 40 0.77 4.44 -7.56
CA ASP A 40 1.87 5.00 -6.78
C ASP A 40 3.14 4.90 -7.62
N THR A 41 3.45 5.98 -8.35
CA THR A 41 4.65 6.12 -9.18
C THR A 41 5.83 6.71 -8.43
N THR A 42 5.71 6.91 -7.10
CA THR A 42 6.81 7.41 -6.28
C THR A 42 7.96 6.40 -6.19
N LEU A 43 9.18 6.90 -6.13
CA LEU A 43 10.36 6.05 -6.00
C LEU A 43 10.52 5.54 -4.56
N GLY A 44 10.95 4.28 -4.45
CA GLY A 44 11.23 3.61 -3.19
C GLY A 44 12.61 2.95 -3.17
N PRO A 45 13.05 2.41 -2.01
CA PRO A 45 14.30 1.69 -1.91
C PRO A 45 14.42 0.53 -2.91
N ALA A 46 15.60 0.37 -3.50
CA ALA A 46 15.93 -0.60 -4.54
C ALA A 46 15.36 -0.30 -5.94
N ASP A 47 14.52 0.73 -6.13
CA ASP A 47 14.11 1.16 -7.46
C ASP A 47 15.31 1.65 -8.27
N VAL A 48 15.25 1.42 -9.57
CA VAL A 48 16.33 1.82 -10.51
C VAL A 48 15.74 2.79 -11.53
N PHE A 49 16.42 3.91 -11.70
CA PHE A 49 16.04 4.92 -12.68
C PHE A 49 17.24 5.60 -13.30
N SER A 50 17.12 6.06 -14.54
CA SER A 50 18.14 6.84 -15.20
C SER A 50 17.86 8.33 -15.09
N VAL A 51 18.91 9.08 -14.82
CA VAL A 51 18.92 10.54 -14.86
C VAL A 51 19.67 10.97 -16.11
N ARG A 52 19.07 11.84 -16.91
CA ARG A 52 19.72 12.44 -18.06
C ARG A 52 19.80 13.94 -17.87
N VAL A 53 21.02 14.46 -17.89
CA VAL A 53 21.29 15.91 -17.86
C VAL A 53 21.69 16.35 -19.25
N TYR A 54 20.92 17.24 -19.87
CA TYR A 54 21.17 17.69 -21.22
C TYR A 54 22.51 18.44 -21.32
N GLY A 55 23.36 17.99 -22.26
CA GLY A 55 24.70 18.57 -22.48
C GLY A 55 25.79 18.11 -21.52
N GLU A 56 25.48 17.26 -20.52
CA GLU A 56 26.43 16.80 -19.51
C GLU A 56 26.37 15.28 -19.36
N GLU A 57 27.18 14.58 -20.18
CA GLU A 57 27.25 13.12 -20.16
C GLU A 57 27.80 12.59 -18.82
N ALA A 58 28.69 13.34 -18.19
CA ALA A 58 29.30 12.97 -16.90
C ALA A 58 28.28 12.94 -15.74
N LEU A 59 27.13 13.60 -15.88
CA LEU A 59 26.02 13.64 -14.91
C LEU A 59 24.85 12.74 -15.33
N THR A 60 24.97 12.09 -16.50
CA THR A 60 23.93 11.20 -17.03
C THR A 60 24.26 9.76 -16.66
N GLY A 61 23.31 9.02 -16.10
CA GLY A 61 23.51 7.63 -15.72
C GLY A 61 22.34 6.99 -15.00
N SER A 62 22.44 5.68 -14.76
CA SER A 62 21.48 4.91 -13.98
C SER A 62 21.84 4.96 -12.50
N HIS A 63 20.83 5.10 -11.65
CA HIS A 63 20.96 5.18 -10.21
C HIS A 63 19.98 4.22 -9.54
N GLN A 64 20.44 3.55 -8.48
CA GLN A 64 19.59 2.74 -7.62
C GLN A 64 19.34 3.48 -6.31
N VAL A 65 18.08 3.48 -5.87
CA VAL A 65 17.72 4.06 -4.57
C VAL A 65 18.28 3.19 -3.46
N ALA A 66 19.08 3.79 -2.60
CA ALA A 66 19.65 3.13 -1.44
C ALA A 66 18.58 2.83 -0.37
N PRO A 67 18.85 1.94 0.61
CA PRO A 67 17.91 1.61 1.68
C PRO A 67 17.47 2.81 2.54
N ASP A 68 18.28 3.86 2.62
CA ASP A 68 17.96 5.12 3.31
C ASP A 68 17.12 6.08 2.47
N GLY A 69 16.78 5.68 1.23
CA GLY A 69 15.97 6.47 0.31
C GLY A 69 16.74 7.52 -0.49
N THR A 70 18.07 7.48 -0.47
CA THR A 70 18.92 8.40 -1.22
C THR A 70 19.50 7.78 -2.47
N ILE A 71 19.98 8.63 -3.38
CA ILE A 71 20.90 8.24 -4.45
C ILE A 71 22.22 9.00 -4.28
N ASN A 72 23.32 8.44 -4.76
CA ASN A 72 24.57 9.18 -4.88
C ASN A 72 24.64 9.80 -6.28
N PHE A 73 24.39 11.13 -6.36
CA PHE A 73 24.42 11.85 -7.61
C PHE A 73 25.76 12.61 -7.77
N PRO A 74 26.42 12.56 -8.94
CA PRO A 74 27.69 13.25 -9.15
C PRO A 74 27.58 14.74 -8.82
N LEU A 75 28.59 15.30 -8.19
CA LEU A 75 28.70 16.69 -7.71
C LEU A 75 27.73 17.07 -6.56
N LEU A 76 26.57 16.45 -6.43
CA LEU A 76 25.60 16.73 -5.38
C LEU A 76 25.81 15.85 -4.14
N GLY A 77 26.34 14.63 -4.31
CA GLY A 77 26.44 13.63 -3.26
C GLY A 77 25.10 12.93 -3.01
N ALA A 78 24.72 12.71 -1.75
CA ALA A 78 23.49 12.04 -1.38
C ALA A 78 22.27 12.95 -1.59
N VAL A 79 21.35 12.54 -2.45
CA VAL A 79 20.08 13.23 -2.76
C VAL A 79 18.93 12.34 -2.32
N GLN A 80 18.05 12.85 -1.44
CA GLN A 80 16.84 12.15 -0.99
C GLN A 80 15.81 12.09 -2.11
N VAL A 81 15.40 10.87 -2.49
CA VAL A 81 14.46 10.63 -3.59
C VAL A 81 13.27 9.75 -3.20
N ASN A 82 13.34 9.06 -2.06
CA ASN A 82 12.27 8.20 -1.58
C ASN A 82 10.97 8.98 -1.38
N GLY A 83 9.86 8.43 -1.89
CA GLY A 83 8.54 9.03 -1.83
C GLY A 83 8.32 10.17 -2.82
N LEU A 84 9.29 10.46 -3.70
CA LEU A 84 9.16 11.46 -4.75
C LEU A 84 8.78 10.79 -6.08
N GLU A 85 7.98 11.48 -6.87
CA GLU A 85 7.73 11.12 -8.26
C GLU A 85 8.97 11.41 -9.13
N PRO A 86 9.16 10.71 -10.27
CA PRO A 86 10.29 10.94 -11.16
C PRO A 86 10.43 12.39 -11.62
N THR A 87 9.30 13.08 -11.85
CA THR A 87 9.26 14.50 -12.20
C THR A 87 9.78 15.39 -11.07
N ALA A 88 9.36 15.10 -9.83
CA ALA A 88 9.81 15.85 -8.65
C ALA A 88 11.31 15.61 -8.37
N VAL A 89 11.83 14.40 -8.65
CA VAL A 89 13.26 14.11 -8.56
C VAL A 89 14.05 14.92 -9.60
N ALA A 90 13.55 15.01 -10.84
CA ALA A 90 14.18 15.83 -11.87
C ALA A 90 14.24 17.31 -11.46
N GLU A 91 13.15 17.87 -10.97
CA GLU A 91 13.06 19.27 -10.48
C GLU A 91 14.01 19.51 -9.30
N LYS A 92 14.08 18.56 -8.37
CA LYS A 92 14.98 18.63 -7.21
C LYS A 92 16.45 18.67 -7.64
N ILE A 93 16.87 17.78 -8.52
CA ILE A 93 18.25 17.76 -9.05
C ILE A 93 18.55 19.05 -9.81
N GLN A 94 17.62 19.55 -10.65
CA GLN A 94 17.78 20.83 -11.33
C GLN A 94 17.98 21.99 -10.35
N THR A 95 17.20 22.02 -9.29
CA THR A 95 17.27 23.06 -8.27
C THR A 95 18.59 23.01 -7.52
N GLU A 96 19.03 21.83 -7.07
CA GLU A 96 20.28 21.69 -6.34
C GLU A 96 21.51 22.02 -7.20
N LEU A 97 21.50 21.62 -8.50
CA LEU A 97 22.57 21.98 -9.43
C LEU A 97 22.68 23.50 -9.65
N ARG A 98 21.55 24.20 -9.65
CA ARG A 98 21.49 25.67 -9.80
C ARG A 98 21.91 26.39 -8.52
N GLU A 99 21.37 25.96 -7.38
CA GLU A 99 21.65 26.61 -6.08
C GLU A 99 23.12 26.50 -5.65
N ARG A 100 23.80 25.43 -6.06
CA ARG A 100 25.24 25.23 -5.82
C ARG A 100 26.12 25.85 -6.89
N ASP A 101 25.58 26.67 -7.81
CA ASP A 101 26.29 27.29 -8.93
C ASP A 101 27.04 26.31 -9.84
N LEU A 102 26.63 25.02 -9.86
CA LEU A 102 27.24 24.00 -10.70
C LEU A 102 26.80 24.12 -12.16
N MET A 103 25.52 24.50 -12.36
CA MET A 103 24.93 24.72 -13.69
C MET A 103 23.94 25.89 -13.65
N ARG A 104 23.98 26.76 -14.67
CA ARG A 104 23.06 27.92 -14.74
C ARG A 104 21.66 27.55 -15.14
N ASN A 105 21.49 26.70 -16.15
CA ASN A 105 20.23 26.24 -16.70
C ASN A 105 20.23 24.72 -16.91
N PRO A 106 20.23 23.91 -15.83
CA PRO A 106 20.20 22.46 -15.98
C PRO A 106 18.83 22.00 -16.52
N HIS A 107 18.84 21.12 -17.52
CA HIS A 107 17.67 20.39 -17.98
C HIS A 107 17.85 18.93 -17.62
N VAL A 108 17.08 18.44 -16.68
CA VAL A 108 17.14 17.07 -16.15
C VAL A 108 15.87 16.32 -16.52
N SER A 109 16.02 15.07 -16.97
CA SER A 109 14.93 14.12 -17.17
C SER A 109 15.22 12.87 -16.39
N VAL A 110 14.20 12.28 -15.80
CA VAL A 110 14.26 11.04 -15.03
C VAL A 110 13.34 10.01 -15.67
N TYR A 111 13.88 8.80 -15.89
CA TYR A 111 13.14 7.66 -16.45
C TYR A 111 13.31 6.46 -15.55
N VAL A 112 12.20 5.90 -15.06
CA VAL A 112 12.26 4.69 -14.22
C VAL A 112 12.52 3.48 -15.11
N GLU A 113 13.55 2.71 -14.75
CA GLU A 113 13.92 1.46 -15.43
C GLU A 113 13.25 0.27 -14.75
N ALA A 114 13.17 0.27 -13.41
CA ALA A 114 12.53 -0.79 -12.65
C ALA A 114 12.00 -0.31 -11.29
N TYR A 115 10.75 -0.62 -11.01
CA TYR A 115 10.13 -0.46 -9.68
C TYR A 115 10.33 -1.73 -8.86
N ALA A 116 11.48 -1.87 -8.21
CA ALA A 116 11.77 -3.01 -7.34
C ALA A 116 11.11 -2.90 -5.96
N SER A 117 10.77 -1.68 -5.54
CA SER A 117 10.06 -1.39 -4.29
C SER A 117 8.58 -1.75 -4.34
N LYS A 118 7.97 -1.78 -5.53
CA LYS A 118 6.55 -2.05 -5.72
C LYS A 118 6.34 -3.54 -5.92
N ARG A 119 5.90 -4.23 -4.87
CA ARG A 119 5.69 -5.68 -4.87
C ARG A 119 4.38 -6.05 -4.19
N VAL A 120 3.80 -7.15 -4.63
CA VAL A 120 2.66 -7.83 -4.01
C VAL A 120 3.10 -9.23 -3.57
N SER A 121 2.66 -9.66 -2.40
CA SER A 121 2.97 -10.99 -1.87
C SER A 121 1.77 -11.93 -2.07
N VAL A 122 1.99 -13.08 -2.69
CA VAL A 122 0.98 -14.13 -2.85
C VAL A 122 1.41 -15.34 -2.03
N VAL A 123 0.58 -15.75 -1.09
CA VAL A 123 0.88 -16.80 -0.12
C VAL A 123 -0.29 -17.77 0.06
N GLY A 124 -0.01 -18.96 0.58
CA GLY A 124 -1.01 -20.01 0.83
C GLY A 124 -1.14 -21.00 -0.34
N ALA A 125 -2.36 -21.42 -0.65
CA ALA A 125 -2.65 -22.49 -1.59
C ALA A 125 -2.56 -22.06 -3.07
N VAL A 126 -1.37 -21.61 -3.50
CA VAL A 126 -0.99 -21.31 -4.88
C VAL A 126 0.18 -22.19 -5.31
N SER A 127 0.45 -22.26 -6.62
CA SER A 127 1.52 -23.12 -7.14
C SER A 127 2.91 -22.64 -6.72
N ASN A 128 3.17 -21.33 -6.79
CA ASN A 128 4.47 -20.72 -6.49
C ASN A 128 4.26 -19.51 -5.54
N PRO A 129 4.17 -19.73 -4.22
CA PRO A 129 4.08 -18.61 -3.28
C PRO A 129 5.32 -17.73 -3.34
N GLY A 130 5.15 -16.40 -3.25
CA GLY A 130 6.28 -15.48 -3.32
C GLY A 130 5.85 -14.02 -3.39
N ALA A 131 6.85 -13.14 -3.56
CA ALA A 131 6.64 -11.74 -3.81
C ALA A 131 6.87 -11.44 -5.30
N PHE A 132 5.90 -10.81 -5.94
CA PHE A 132 5.90 -10.51 -7.37
C PHE A 132 5.96 -9.01 -7.61
N PRO A 133 6.56 -8.54 -8.70
CA PRO A 133 6.52 -7.12 -9.06
C PRO A 133 5.07 -6.70 -9.32
N LEU A 134 4.73 -5.51 -8.88
CA LEU A 134 3.43 -4.90 -9.16
C LEU A 134 3.48 -4.21 -10.52
N GLU A 135 2.56 -4.57 -11.40
CA GLU A 135 2.34 -3.88 -12.67
C GLU A 135 1.16 -2.89 -12.52
N PRO A 136 1.16 -1.75 -13.25
CA PRO A 136 0.04 -0.81 -13.22
C PRO A 136 -1.29 -1.49 -13.59
N GLY A 137 -2.32 -1.26 -12.79
CA GLY A 137 -3.64 -1.88 -12.97
C GLY A 137 -3.70 -3.39 -12.71
N MET A 138 -2.67 -3.96 -12.05
CA MET A 138 -2.68 -5.39 -11.71
C MET A 138 -3.83 -5.74 -10.78
N THR A 139 -4.52 -6.84 -11.08
CA THR A 139 -5.64 -7.34 -10.27
C THR A 139 -5.25 -8.56 -9.45
N VAL A 140 -6.12 -8.95 -8.49
CA VAL A 140 -5.92 -10.15 -7.67
C VAL A 140 -5.82 -11.41 -8.54
N VAL A 141 -6.65 -11.53 -9.58
CA VAL A 141 -6.61 -12.67 -10.50
C VAL A 141 -5.27 -12.73 -11.23
N GLN A 142 -4.76 -11.59 -11.69
CA GLN A 142 -3.46 -11.52 -12.38
C GLN A 142 -2.31 -11.87 -11.44
N ALA A 143 -2.29 -11.32 -10.21
CA ALA A 143 -1.27 -11.64 -9.22
C ALA A 143 -1.23 -13.14 -8.87
N ILE A 144 -2.39 -13.78 -8.71
CA ILE A 144 -2.48 -15.24 -8.49
C ILE A 144 -2.00 -16.01 -9.74
N SER A 145 -2.30 -15.52 -10.93
CA SER A 145 -1.83 -16.13 -12.18
C SER A 145 -0.30 -16.08 -12.30
N MET A 146 0.34 -14.99 -11.89
CA MET A 146 1.81 -14.88 -11.80
C MET A 146 2.40 -15.88 -10.80
N ALA A 147 1.67 -16.17 -9.71
CA ALA A 147 2.02 -17.24 -8.76
C ALA A 147 1.77 -18.68 -9.30
N GLY A 148 1.50 -18.82 -10.59
CA GLY A 148 1.24 -20.12 -11.24
C GLY A 148 -0.17 -20.67 -11.00
N GLY A 149 -1.09 -19.81 -10.53
CA GLY A 149 -2.48 -20.16 -10.27
C GLY A 149 -2.69 -20.87 -8.93
N PHE A 150 -3.94 -21.28 -8.70
CA PHE A 150 -4.36 -21.97 -7.49
C PHE A 150 -3.85 -23.41 -7.43
N SER A 151 -3.46 -23.87 -6.25
CA SER A 151 -3.25 -25.28 -6.00
C SER A 151 -4.57 -26.07 -6.03
N SER A 152 -4.49 -27.40 -6.08
CA SER A 152 -5.68 -28.26 -6.06
C SER A 152 -6.49 -28.19 -4.78
N LEU A 153 -5.89 -27.76 -3.69
CA LEU A 153 -6.50 -27.63 -2.35
C LEU A 153 -7.06 -26.23 -2.07
N ALA A 154 -6.91 -25.28 -2.98
CA ALA A 154 -7.26 -23.89 -2.75
C ALA A 154 -8.77 -23.66 -2.56
N ASP A 155 -9.15 -22.88 -1.54
CA ASP A 155 -10.46 -22.26 -1.46
C ASP A 155 -10.44 -20.92 -2.18
N ARG A 156 -10.83 -20.92 -3.45
CA ARG A 156 -10.75 -19.79 -4.36
C ARG A 156 -11.67 -18.62 -3.96
N ASP A 157 -12.80 -18.92 -3.31
CA ASP A 157 -13.77 -17.90 -2.89
C ASP A 157 -13.52 -17.38 -1.47
N ALA A 158 -12.54 -17.95 -0.77
CA ALA A 158 -12.07 -17.47 0.53
C ALA A 158 -10.74 -16.71 0.45
N THR A 159 -10.29 -16.33 -0.74
CA THR A 159 -9.08 -15.50 -0.92
C THR A 159 -9.23 -14.18 -0.17
N VAL A 160 -8.17 -13.76 0.54
CA VAL A 160 -8.16 -12.54 1.34
C VAL A 160 -6.98 -11.68 0.89
N VAL A 161 -7.27 -10.42 0.57
CA VAL A 161 -6.26 -9.38 0.37
C VAL A 161 -6.14 -8.59 1.67
N THR A 162 -4.92 -8.47 2.18
CA THR A 162 -4.61 -7.62 3.34
C THR A 162 -3.82 -6.42 2.84
N ARG A 163 -4.37 -5.24 3.01
CA ARG A 163 -3.77 -3.94 2.64
C ARG A 163 -3.52 -3.10 3.89
N ARG A 164 -2.42 -2.37 3.91
CA ARG A 164 -2.13 -1.37 4.93
C ARG A 164 -2.62 -0.01 4.45
N ILE A 165 -3.58 0.57 5.18
CA ILE A 165 -4.10 1.93 4.92
C ILE A 165 -3.94 2.72 6.21
N ASP A 166 -3.26 3.86 6.16
CA ASP A 166 -2.99 4.75 7.31
C ASP A 166 -2.42 4.03 8.56
N GLY A 167 -1.59 3.00 8.31
CA GLY A 167 -0.98 2.19 9.37
C GLY A 167 -1.84 1.02 9.86
N GLU A 168 -3.12 0.97 9.54
CA GLU A 168 -4.03 -0.13 9.87
C GLU A 168 -4.04 -1.21 8.78
N LEU A 169 -4.20 -2.49 9.21
CA LEU A 169 -4.33 -3.63 8.30
C LEU A 169 -5.81 -3.91 8.03
N ILE A 170 -6.25 -3.64 6.82
CA ILE A 170 -7.61 -3.91 6.37
C ILE A 170 -7.61 -5.19 5.52
N ARG A 171 -8.62 -6.03 5.72
CA ARG A 171 -8.74 -7.30 5.02
C ARG A 171 -9.98 -7.32 4.15
N TYR A 172 -9.79 -7.64 2.87
CA TYR A 172 -10.84 -7.75 1.88
C TYR A 172 -10.97 -9.20 1.43
N ARG A 173 -12.17 -9.75 1.47
CA ARG A 173 -12.42 -11.08 0.92
C ARG A 173 -12.77 -10.97 -0.56
N VAL A 174 -12.04 -11.70 -1.40
CA VAL A 174 -12.20 -11.68 -2.84
C VAL A 174 -12.69 -13.05 -3.30
N PRO A 175 -13.91 -13.16 -3.83
CA PRO A 175 -14.44 -14.43 -4.32
C PRO A 175 -13.93 -14.72 -5.73
N VAL A 176 -12.67 -15.13 -5.85
CA VAL A 176 -11.95 -15.20 -7.13
C VAL A 176 -12.60 -16.16 -8.12
N LEU A 177 -13.22 -17.27 -7.67
CA LEU A 177 -13.95 -18.14 -8.57
C LEU A 177 -15.17 -17.45 -9.20
N ARG A 178 -15.84 -16.57 -8.46
CA ARG A 178 -16.96 -15.79 -8.99
C ARG A 178 -16.49 -14.67 -9.91
N VAL A 179 -15.34 -14.05 -9.58
CA VAL A 179 -14.68 -13.07 -10.46
C VAL A 179 -14.36 -13.68 -11.82
N THR A 180 -13.71 -14.85 -11.84
CA THR A 180 -13.35 -15.54 -13.11
C THR A 180 -14.56 -16.00 -13.92
N LYS A 181 -15.75 -16.09 -13.29
CA LYS A 181 -17.03 -16.38 -13.97
C LYS A 181 -17.80 -15.12 -14.38
N GLY A 182 -17.25 -13.92 -14.15
CA GLY A 182 -17.94 -12.65 -14.41
C GLY A 182 -19.11 -12.37 -13.44
N GLN A 183 -19.12 -12.99 -12.26
CA GLN A 183 -20.19 -12.86 -11.25
C GLN A 183 -19.81 -11.97 -10.07
N ALA A 184 -18.60 -11.44 -10.05
CA ALA A 184 -18.10 -10.46 -9.10
C ALA A 184 -17.02 -9.61 -9.78
N GLU A 185 -16.79 -8.42 -9.26
CA GLU A 185 -15.72 -7.54 -9.72
C GLU A 185 -14.37 -8.02 -9.19
N ASP A 186 -13.31 -7.87 -10.00
CA ASP A 186 -11.94 -8.08 -9.56
C ASP A 186 -11.45 -6.84 -8.82
N ILE A 187 -10.46 -7.01 -7.96
CA ILE A 187 -9.89 -5.95 -7.15
C ILE A 187 -8.47 -5.67 -7.63
N GLU A 188 -8.16 -4.40 -7.87
CA GLU A 188 -6.80 -3.97 -8.13
C GLU A 188 -5.95 -4.09 -6.86
N VAL A 189 -4.74 -4.62 -7.01
CA VAL A 189 -3.78 -4.75 -5.92
C VAL A 189 -2.87 -3.52 -5.85
N ALA A 190 -2.44 -3.19 -4.64
CA ALA A 190 -1.52 -2.09 -4.37
C ALA A 190 -0.16 -2.62 -3.89
N ALA A 191 0.86 -1.76 -3.94
CA ALA A 191 2.18 -2.07 -3.40
C ALA A 191 2.09 -2.43 -1.90
N GLY A 192 2.72 -3.54 -1.52
CA GLY A 192 2.69 -4.07 -0.16
C GLY A 192 1.47 -4.91 0.20
N ASP A 193 0.52 -5.13 -0.72
CA ASP A 193 -0.59 -6.03 -0.48
C ASP A 193 -0.12 -7.48 -0.27
N ILE A 194 -0.83 -8.18 0.62
CA ILE A 194 -0.65 -9.61 0.86
C ILE A 194 -1.92 -10.32 0.43
N ILE A 195 -1.82 -11.17 -0.59
CA ILE A 195 -2.90 -12.03 -1.07
C ILE A 195 -2.72 -13.40 -0.43
N PHE A 196 -3.64 -13.76 0.45
CA PHE A 196 -3.65 -15.06 1.11
C PHE A 196 -4.75 -15.95 0.52
N VAL A 197 -4.36 -17.10 0.02
CA VAL A 197 -5.26 -18.12 -0.50
C VAL A 197 -5.33 -19.29 0.51
N PRO A 198 -6.44 -19.45 1.23
CA PRO A 198 -6.58 -20.55 2.18
C PRO A 198 -6.78 -21.89 1.47
N GLU A 199 -6.51 -22.97 2.19
CA GLU A 199 -6.91 -24.32 1.79
C GLU A 199 -8.37 -24.59 2.16
N ARG A 200 -9.03 -25.47 1.40
CA ARG A 200 -10.36 -25.96 1.75
C ARG A 200 -10.26 -26.84 3.00
N LEU A 201 -11.04 -26.52 4.00
CA LEU A 201 -11.32 -27.44 5.09
C LEU A 201 -12.43 -28.39 4.60
N PHE A 202 -12.16 -29.68 4.67
CA PHE A 202 -13.09 -30.74 4.27
C PHE A 202 -14.39 -30.71 5.09
#